data_31c6251cec915a2ab47afc30503fe487
#
_entry.id   31c6251cec915a2ab47afc30503fe487
#
_cell.length_a   1.000
_cell.length_b   1.000
_cell.length_c   1.000
_cell.angle_alpha   90.00
_cell.angle_beta   90.00
_cell.angle_gamma   90.00
#
_symmetry.space_group_name_H-M   'P 1'
#
loop_
_entity.id
_entity.type
_entity.pdbx_description
1 polymer ?
#
loop_
_entity_poly.entity_id
_entity_poly.type
_entity_poly.pdbx_seq_one_letter_code
_entity_poly.pdbx_strand_id
1 'polypeptide(L)'
;MKTVTMPEVKQKAKKKHRFLRILLRILVILLLLVLIIGSAVYMYSKYTQTHYIISFYQETSRKVSSNIRVIVISDIHNREYGEKNETLISDIRALKPELILLPGDMVIREEDDYQPMVDLVSELSGIAPCYGVLGNHESERIYYKDDKSLPSTFENAGLKLLRNASEEIRIGNDVIQLIGVEGTTHGFEEYGGRAFMDKTVINPSEYCILMAHIPALFDSQLSEYSFDLGIAGHVHGGIINLPFYGGLYSDEEGFFPRFTAGKYTLDKQQALIISAGLGDSKPFPPRVNNMPELVVVDINRY
;
A
#
# COMPACT_ATOMS: atom_id res chain seq x y z
N MET A 1 40.88 -53.43 32.96
CA MET A 1 39.58 -52.85 33.34
C MET A 1 39.84 -51.73 34.34
N LYS A 2 39.55 -50.45 33.99
CA LYS A 2 39.67 -49.34 34.95
C LYS A 2 38.41 -49.34 35.82
N THR A 3 38.59 -49.70 37.08
CA THR A 3 37.51 -49.60 38.11
C THR A 3 37.23 -48.15 38.39
N VAL A 4 36.03 -47.67 38.02
CA VAL A 4 35.56 -46.33 38.31
C VAL A 4 35.20 -46.26 39.77
N THR A 5 35.82 -45.36 40.53
CA THR A 5 35.61 -45.22 41.98
C THR A 5 34.28 -44.50 42.28
N MET A 6 33.61 -44.81 43.40
CA MET A 6 32.33 -44.20 43.83
C MET A 6 32.36 -42.64 43.91
N PRO A 7 33.43 -41.97 44.27
CA PRO A 7 33.54 -40.49 44.25
C PRO A 7 33.45 -39.90 42.84
N GLU A 8 34.06 -40.54 41.83
CA GLU A 8 34.02 -40.04 40.44
C GLU A 8 32.63 -40.12 39.82
N VAL A 9 31.85 -41.17 40.17
CA VAL A 9 30.43 -41.30 39.71
C VAL A 9 29.57 -40.21 40.31
N LYS A 10 29.71 -39.88 41.61
CA LYS A 10 28.99 -38.77 42.27
C LYS A 10 29.37 -37.38 41.72
N GLN A 11 30.62 -37.18 41.35
CA GLN A 11 31.09 -35.92 40.77
C GLN A 11 30.59 -35.72 39.33
N LYS A 12 30.55 -36.78 38.50
CA LYS A 12 29.97 -36.75 37.18
C LYS A 12 28.44 -36.49 37.25
N ALA A 13 27.74 -37.12 38.18
CA ALA A 13 26.30 -36.90 38.39
C ALA A 13 26.02 -35.42 38.79
N LYS A 14 26.77 -34.82 39.73
CA LYS A 14 26.65 -33.41 40.12
C LYS A 14 26.90 -32.46 38.94
N LYS A 15 27.94 -32.72 38.08
CA LYS A 15 28.21 -31.94 36.90
C LYS A 15 27.05 -32.03 35.88
N LYS A 16 26.50 -33.25 35.66
CA LYS A 16 25.34 -33.46 34.76
C LYS A 16 24.09 -32.72 35.24
N HIS A 17 23.78 -32.74 36.55
CA HIS A 17 22.66 -31.97 37.10
C HIS A 17 22.86 -30.46 37.02
N ARG A 18 24.08 -29.93 37.20
CA ARG A 18 24.37 -28.53 37.03
C ARG A 18 24.20 -28.09 35.58
N PHE A 19 24.69 -28.87 34.64
CA PHE A 19 24.52 -28.64 33.20
C PHE A 19 23.04 -28.63 32.81
N LEU A 20 22.26 -29.59 33.25
CA LEU A 20 20.83 -29.68 32.95
C LEU A 20 20.04 -28.48 33.51
N ARG A 21 20.40 -28.00 34.72
CA ARG A 21 19.80 -26.77 35.29
C ARG A 21 20.13 -25.52 34.49
N ILE A 22 21.35 -25.41 33.98
CA ILE A 22 21.77 -24.30 33.12
C ILE A 22 20.98 -24.34 31.81
N LEU A 23 20.93 -25.51 31.16
CA LEU A 23 20.17 -25.71 29.93
C LEU A 23 18.69 -25.37 30.10
N LEU A 24 18.07 -25.81 31.18
CA LEU A 24 16.68 -25.50 31.50
C LEU A 24 16.48 -23.98 31.70
N ARG A 25 17.40 -23.30 32.40
CA ARG A 25 17.34 -21.83 32.56
C ARG A 25 17.43 -21.11 31.22
N ILE A 26 18.35 -21.52 30.35
CA ILE A 26 18.47 -20.97 29.01
C ILE A 26 17.18 -21.18 28.22
N LEU A 27 16.61 -22.39 28.26
CA LEU A 27 15.36 -22.70 27.57
C LEU A 27 14.19 -21.82 28.09
N VAL A 28 14.09 -21.64 29.41
CA VAL A 28 13.08 -20.75 30.01
C VAL A 28 13.27 -19.30 29.58
N ILE A 29 14.51 -18.83 29.56
CA ILE A 29 14.81 -17.44 29.09
C ILE A 29 14.43 -17.29 27.63
N LEU A 30 14.79 -18.25 26.76
CA LEU A 30 14.43 -18.21 25.34
C LEU A 30 12.90 -18.23 25.17
N LEU A 31 12.19 -19.06 25.92
CA LEU A 31 10.73 -19.09 25.90
C LEU A 31 10.11 -17.76 26.32
N LEU A 32 10.63 -17.15 27.39
CA LEU A 32 10.16 -15.83 27.84
C LEU A 32 10.45 -14.75 26.79
N LEU A 33 11.60 -14.77 26.12
CA LEU A 33 11.92 -13.85 25.03
C LEU A 33 10.94 -14.02 23.85
N VAL A 34 10.64 -15.26 23.46
CA VAL A 34 9.65 -15.54 22.39
C VAL A 34 8.26 -15.02 22.77
N LEU A 35 7.84 -15.21 24.02
CA LEU A 35 6.56 -14.68 24.50
C LEU A 35 6.52 -13.16 24.53
N ILE A 36 7.60 -12.50 24.94
CA ILE A 36 7.70 -11.02 24.95
C ILE A 36 7.63 -10.48 23.53
N ILE A 37 8.43 -11.04 22.61
CA ILE A 37 8.45 -10.62 21.20
C ILE A 37 7.07 -10.87 20.57
N GLY A 38 6.49 -12.05 20.76
CA GLY A 38 5.15 -12.36 20.25
C GLY A 38 4.08 -11.41 20.77
N SER A 39 4.13 -11.08 22.08
CA SER A 39 3.23 -10.08 22.68
C SER A 39 3.42 -8.69 22.09
N ALA A 40 4.65 -8.27 21.87
CA ALA A 40 4.97 -6.97 21.28
C ALA A 40 4.46 -6.88 19.83
N VAL A 41 4.68 -7.91 19.02
CA VAL A 41 4.17 -8.01 17.64
C VAL A 41 2.64 -7.99 17.64
N TYR A 42 1.99 -8.73 18.53
CA TYR A 42 0.53 -8.72 18.64
C TYR A 42 -0.03 -7.35 19.00
N MET A 43 0.57 -6.68 19.99
CA MET A 43 0.16 -5.33 20.40
C MET A 43 0.36 -4.32 19.27
N TYR A 44 1.49 -4.39 18.57
CA TYR A 44 1.76 -3.55 17.41
C TYR A 44 0.75 -3.80 16.28
N SER A 45 0.46 -5.07 15.97
CA SER A 45 -0.57 -5.44 14.99
C SER A 45 -1.95 -4.86 15.35
N LYS A 46 -2.33 -4.90 16.63
CA LYS A 46 -3.59 -4.27 17.09
C LYS A 46 -3.55 -2.75 16.97
N TYR A 47 -2.41 -2.13 17.23
CA TYR A 47 -2.23 -0.69 17.09
C TYR A 47 -2.37 -0.26 15.61
N THR A 48 -1.72 -0.96 14.69
CA THR A 48 -1.80 -0.65 13.24
C THR A 48 -3.19 -0.85 12.64
N GLN A 49 -4.07 -1.63 13.29
CA GLN A 49 -5.46 -1.80 12.85
C GLN A 49 -6.34 -0.55 13.05
N THR A 50 -5.93 0.37 13.92
CA THR A 50 -6.72 1.54 14.31
C THR A 50 -5.98 2.87 14.12
N HIS A 51 -4.70 2.81 13.74
CA HIS A 51 -3.85 3.99 13.58
C HIS A 51 -3.11 3.93 12.26
N TYR A 52 -2.92 5.09 11.65
CA TYR A 52 -2.11 5.31 10.46
C TYR A 52 -1.21 6.55 10.67
N ILE A 53 -0.24 6.71 9.79
CA ILE A 53 0.56 7.93 9.69
C ILE A 53 0.14 8.73 8.47
N ILE A 54 0.42 10.03 8.47
CA ILE A 54 0.27 10.88 7.30
C ILE A 54 1.65 11.14 6.73
N SER A 55 1.91 10.64 5.52
CA SER A 55 3.20 10.79 4.84
C SER A 55 3.11 11.90 3.80
N PHE A 56 4.06 12.84 3.84
CA PHE A 56 4.11 13.98 2.93
C PHE A 56 5.23 13.81 1.92
N TYR A 57 4.88 13.86 0.63
CA TYR A 57 5.81 13.89 -0.49
C TYR A 57 5.68 15.21 -1.25
N GLN A 58 6.80 15.66 -1.80
CA GLN A 58 6.84 16.90 -2.57
C GLN A 58 7.35 16.64 -3.98
N GLU A 59 6.63 17.21 -4.94
CA GLU A 59 7.01 17.34 -6.34
C GLU A 59 7.14 18.81 -6.69
N THR A 60 7.94 19.12 -7.70
CA THR A 60 8.11 20.49 -8.20
C THR A 60 8.04 20.48 -9.71
N SER A 61 7.19 21.32 -10.30
CA SER A 61 7.01 21.36 -11.74
C SER A 61 6.80 22.77 -12.27
N ARG A 62 7.29 23.02 -13.49
CA ARG A 62 6.99 24.26 -14.27
C ARG A 62 5.66 24.15 -15.01
N LYS A 63 5.04 22.99 -15.03
CA LYS A 63 3.76 22.73 -15.72
C LYS A 63 2.54 23.12 -14.87
N VAL A 64 2.75 23.50 -13.61
CA VAL A 64 1.71 24.02 -12.73
C VAL A 64 1.98 25.47 -12.36
N SER A 65 0.92 26.29 -12.26
CA SER A 65 0.99 27.70 -11.91
C SER A 65 0.75 27.98 -10.43
N SER A 66 0.16 26.99 -9.72
CA SER A 66 -0.15 27.02 -8.29
C SER A 66 0.26 25.71 -7.61
N ASN A 67 0.32 25.71 -6.29
CA ASN A 67 0.53 24.48 -5.53
C ASN A 67 -0.76 23.68 -5.54
N ILE A 68 -0.65 22.38 -5.74
CA ILE A 68 -1.76 21.43 -5.81
C ILE A 68 -1.52 20.32 -4.77
N ARG A 69 -2.45 20.12 -3.87
CA ARG A 69 -2.40 19.03 -2.90
C ARG A 69 -3.26 17.87 -3.34
N VAL A 70 -2.64 16.72 -3.47
CA VAL A 70 -3.27 15.46 -3.83
C VAL A 70 -3.23 14.52 -2.62
N ILE A 71 -4.36 13.92 -2.28
CA ILE A 71 -4.44 12.84 -1.31
C ILE A 71 -4.47 11.52 -2.07
N VAL A 72 -3.71 10.52 -1.60
CA VAL A 72 -3.73 9.16 -2.13
C VAL A 72 -4.21 8.20 -1.05
N ILE A 73 -5.26 7.46 -1.35
CA ILE A 73 -5.88 6.44 -0.49
C ILE A 73 -5.81 5.12 -1.24
N SER A 74 -4.97 4.21 -0.78
CA SER A 74 -4.76 2.91 -1.42
C SER A 74 -4.94 1.78 -0.44
N ASP A 75 -5.32 0.60 -0.95
CA ASP A 75 -5.27 -0.65 -0.19
C ASP A 75 -5.94 -0.53 1.18
N ILE A 76 -7.14 0.02 1.22
CA ILE A 76 -7.87 0.21 2.49
C ILE A 76 -8.54 -1.09 2.95
N HIS A 77 -8.90 -1.99 2.01
CA HIS A 77 -9.38 -3.34 2.28
C HIS A 77 -10.49 -3.39 3.34
N ASN A 78 -11.60 -2.70 3.09
CA ASN A 78 -12.76 -2.60 3.98
C ASN A 78 -12.45 -2.10 5.40
N ARG A 79 -11.24 -1.54 5.65
CA ARG A 79 -10.88 -1.03 6.97
C ARG A 79 -11.55 0.31 7.24
N GLU A 80 -12.02 0.47 8.47
CA GLU A 80 -12.56 1.72 8.95
C GLU A 80 -11.64 2.35 10.02
N TYR A 81 -11.49 3.68 9.96
CA TYR A 81 -10.76 4.49 10.92
C TYR A 81 -11.71 5.44 11.67
N GLY A 82 -12.06 5.07 12.89
CA GLY A 82 -13.17 5.63 13.64
C GLY A 82 -14.51 5.05 13.17
N GLU A 83 -15.61 5.46 13.79
CA GLU A 83 -16.95 5.04 13.37
C GLU A 83 -17.25 5.63 11.98
N LYS A 84 -17.57 4.75 11.01
CA LYS A 84 -17.85 5.16 9.61
C LYS A 84 -16.73 6.02 8.99
N ASN A 85 -15.50 5.70 9.29
CA ASN A 85 -14.32 6.42 8.82
C ASN A 85 -14.22 7.90 9.26
N GLU A 86 -14.89 8.32 10.31
CA GLU A 86 -14.95 9.73 10.76
C GLU A 86 -13.56 10.33 10.99
N THR A 87 -12.61 9.53 11.52
CA THR A 87 -11.23 9.98 11.77
C THR A 87 -10.52 10.26 10.45
N LEU A 88 -10.56 9.32 9.52
CA LEU A 88 -9.93 9.45 8.19
C LEU A 88 -10.52 10.61 7.39
N ILE A 89 -11.84 10.73 7.36
CA ILE A 89 -12.57 11.81 6.66
C ILE A 89 -12.22 13.17 7.25
N SER A 90 -12.15 13.26 8.59
CA SER A 90 -11.79 14.51 9.30
C SER A 90 -10.37 14.96 8.95
N ASP A 91 -9.41 14.03 8.96
CA ASP A 91 -8.01 14.33 8.63
C ASP A 91 -7.88 14.77 7.16
N ILE A 92 -8.54 14.07 6.22
CA ILE A 92 -8.53 14.45 4.81
C ILE A 92 -9.15 15.84 4.59
N ARG A 93 -10.27 16.13 5.25
CA ARG A 93 -10.91 17.44 5.16
C ARG A 93 -10.01 18.55 5.73
N ALA A 94 -9.31 18.29 6.83
CA ALA A 94 -8.35 19.23 7.41
C ALA A 94 -7.14 19.51 6.52
N LEU A 95 -6.72 18.54 5.71
CA LEU A 95 -5.63 18.66 4.73
C LEU A 95 -6.00 19.52 3.52
N LYS A 96 -7.31 19.74 3.24
CA LYS A 96 -7.84 20.57 2.14
C LYS A 96 -7.26 20.19 0.77
N PRO A 97 -7.45 18.95 0.31
CA PRO A 97 -6.96 18.54 -0.99
C PRO A 97 -7.72 19.20 -2.14
N GLU A 98 -7.06 19.41 -3.26
CA GLU A 98 -7.66 19.75 -4.55
C GLU A 98 -8.04 18.50 -5.37
N LEU A 99 -7.47 17.34 -5.02
CA LEU A 99 -7.67 16.07 -5.73
C LEU A 99 -7.49 14.89 -4.77
N ILE A 100 -8.32 13.86 -4.92
CA ILE A 100 -8.19 12.60 -4.19
C ILE A 100 -8.02 11.46 -5.22
N LEU A 101 -6.98 10.65 -5.06
CA LEU A 101 -6.66 9.52 -5.92
C LEU A 101 -6.76 8.20 -5.15
N LEU A 102 -7.46 7.24 -5.75
CA LEU A 102 -7.68 5.91 -5.19
C LEU A 102 -7.07 4.85 -6.13
N PRO A 103 -5.79 4.50 -5.95
CA PRO A 103 -5.09 3.58 -6.85
C PRO A 103 -5.42 2.09 -6.62
N GLY A 104 -6.61 1.77 -6.13
CA GLY A 104 -7.16 0.41 -6.05
C GLY A 104 -7.12 -0.23 -4.67
N ASP A 105 -7.65 -1.44 -4.61
CA ASP A 105 -7.79 -2.30 -3.44
C ASP A 105 -8.53 -1.61 -2.27
N MET A 106 -9.68 -1.01 -2.61
CA MET A 106 -10.60 -0.43 -1.64
C MET A 106 -11.32 -1.53 -0.85
N VAL A 107 -11.60 -2.67 -1.51
CA VAL A 107 -12.36 -3.78 -0.93
C VAL A 107 -11.50 -5.03 -0.75
N ILE A 108 -11.94 -5.95 0.10
CA ILE A 108 -11.43 -7.33 0.17
C ILE A 108 -12.27 -8.20 -0.75
N ARG A 109 -11.62 -8.97 -1.64
CA ARG A 109 -12.34 -9.82 -2.61
C ARG A 109 -13.23 -10.88 -1.95
N GLU A 110 -12.87 -11.37 -0.76
CA GLU A 110 -13.59 -12.40 -0.03
C GLU A 110 -14.81 -11.88 0.72
N GLU A 111 -14.82 -10.61 1.14
CA GLU A 111 -15.89 -10.00 1.92
C GLU A 111 -17.01 -9.51 1.01
N ASP A 112 -18.25 -9.83 1.36
CA ASP A 112 -19.41 -9.46 0.54
C ASP A 112 -19.93 -8.06 0.86
N ASP A 113 -19.78 -7.61 2.10
CA ASP A 113 -20.17 -6.27 2.50
C ASP A 113 -19.00 -5.28 2.33
N TYR A 114 -19.15 -4.38 1.37
CA TYR A 114 -18.24 -3.26 1.13
C TYR A 114 -18.95 -1.90 1.19
N GLN A 115 -20.17 -1.88 1.76
CA GLN A 115 -20.94 -0.64 1.91
C GLN A 115 -20.16 0.45 2.68
N PRO A 116 -19.38 0.16 3.74
CA PRO A 116 -18.55 1.17 4.39
C PRO A 116 -17.58 1.90 3.46
N MET A 117 -17.08 1.21 2.41
CA MET A 117 -16.18 1.83 1.42
C MET A 117 -16.94 2.68 0.41
N VAL A 118 -18.16 2.28 0.05
CA VAL A 118 -19.05 3.09 -0.79
C VAL A 118 -19.41 4.39 -0.06
N ASP A 119 -19.74 4.30 1.23
CA ASP A 119 -20.05 5.46 2.08
C ASP A 119 -18.81 6.37 2.23
N LEU A 120 -17.63 5.79 2.42
CA LEU A 120 -16.37 6.55 2.46
C LEU A 120 -16.16 7.34 1.16
N VAL A 121 -16.29 6.69 -0.01
CA VAL A 121 -16.13 7.34 -1.32
C VAL A 121 -17.14 8.49 -1.47
N SER A 122 -18.39 8.32 -1.03
CA SER A 122 -19.41 9.36 -1.06
C SER A 122 -18.99 10.59 -0.23
N GLU A 123 -18.47 10.38 0.97
CA GLU A 123 -17.95 11.48 1.82
C GLU A 123 -16.72 12.15 1.21
N LEU A 124 -15.79 11.39 0.64
CA LEU A 124 -14.59 11.91 -0.01
C LEU A 124 -14.92 12.74 -1.25
N SER A 125 -15.89 12.32 -2.06
CA SER A 125 -16.34 13.05 -3.25
C SER A 125 -16.98 14.40 -2.91
N GLY A 126 -17.48 14.54 -1.68
CA GLY A 126 -17.94 15.82 -1.12
C GLY A 126 -16.80 16.75 -0.66
N ILE A 127 -15.56 16.28 -0.56
CA ILE A 127 -14.40 17.08 -0.16
C ILE A 127 -13.64 17.59 -1.39
N ALA A 128 -13.30 16.71 -2.34
CA ALA A 128 -12.59 17.04 -3.57
C ALA A 128 -12.95 16.02 -4.68
N PRO A 129 -12.68 16.33 -5.96
CA PRO A 129 -12.82 15.35 -7.04
C PRO A 129 -12.05 14.07 -6.74
N CYS A 130 -12.72 12.91 -6.87
CA CYS A 130 -12.17 11.60 -6.60
C CYS A 130 -11.98 10.82 -7.91
N TYR A 131 -10.77 10.34 -8.15
CA TYR A 131 -10.43 9.50 -9.28
C TYR A 131 -9.75 8.22 -8.80
N GLY A 132 -9.96 7.12 -9.50
CA GLY A 132 -9.34 5.87 -9.11
C GLY A 132 -9.16 4.88 -10.26
N VAL A 133 -8.41 3.83 -9.96
CA VAL A 133 -8.29 2.64 -10.80
C VAL A 133 -8.71 1.43 -9.96
N LEU A 134 -9.01 0.32 -10.61
CA LEU A 134 -9.28 -0.93 -9.90
C LEU A 134 -7.97 -1.60 -9.50
N GLY A 135 -7.93 -2.13 -8.29
CA GLY A 135 -6.88 -3.04 -7.84
C GLY A 135 -7.17 -4.48 -8.23
N ASN A 136 -6.32 -5.39 -7.78
CA ASN A 136 -6.52 -6.81 -8.04
C ASN A 136 -7.71 -7.38 -7.26
N HIS A 137 -8.01 -6.88 -6.05
CA HIS A 137 -9.18 -7.33 -5.28
C HIS A 137 -10.50 -6.98 -5.98
N GLU A 138 -10.66 -5.77 -6.48
CA GLU A 138 -11.84 -5.38 -7.28
C GLU A 138 -11.93 -6.20 -8.56
N SER A 139 -10.82 -6.33 -9.30
CA SER A 139 -10.75 -7.07 -10.56
C SER A 139 -11.12 -8.54 -10.37
N GLU A 140 -10.61 -9.18 -9.31
CA GLU A 140 -10.92 -10.56 -8.98
C GLU A 140 -12.37 -10.76 -8.54
N ARG A 141 -12.98 -9.79 -7.83
CA ARG A 141 -14.42 -9.83 -7.54
C ARG A 141 -15.25 -9.81 -8.79
N ILE A 142 -14.94 -8.92 -9.73
CA ILE A 142 -15.65 -8.81 -11.00
C ILE A 142 -15.54 -10.12 -11.79
N TYR A 143 -14.34 -10.70 -11.82
CA TYR A 143 -14.05 -11.88 -12.66
C TYR A 143 -14.54 -13.19 -12.04
N TYR A 144 -14.28 -13.40 -10.73
CA TYR A 144 -14.53 -14.69 -10.08
C TYR A 144 -15.82 -14.74 -9.28
N LYS A 145 -16.32 -13.59 -8.79
CA LYS A 145 -17.60 -13.50 -8.07
C LYS A 145 -18.74 -12.96 -8.94
N ASP A 146 -18.48 -12.62 -10.20
CA ASP A 146 -19.44 -12.01 -11.14
C ASP A 146 -20.05 -10.69 -10.61
N ASP A 147 -19.31 -9.97 -9.76
CA ASP A 147 -19.74 -8.68 -9.16
C ASP A 147 -19.53 -7.53 -10.15
N LYS A 148 -20.26 -7.59 -11.27
CA LYS A 148 -20.17 -6.59 -12.35
C LYS A 148 -20.73 -5.23 -11.97
N SER A 149 -21.46 -5.14 -10.86
CA SER A 149 -22.02 -3.90 -10.34
C SER A 149 -21.03 -3.06 -9.54
N LEU A 150 -19.94 -3.66 -9.04
CA LEU A 150 -18.97 -2.99 -8.18
C LEU A 150 -18.43 -1.68 -8.76
N PRO A 151 -17.98 -1.59 -10.04
CA PRO A 151 -17.52 -0.32 -10.59
C PRO A 151 -18.59 0.77 -10.56
N SER A 152 -19.80 0.44 -11.05
CA SER A 152 -20.90 1.41 -11.08
C SER A 152 -21.38 1.81 -9.69
N THR A 153 -21.23 0.94 -8.69
CA THR A 153 -21.55 1.26 -7.29
C THR A 153 -20.63 2.36 -6.77
N PHE A 154 -19.33 2.26 -7.01
CA PHE A 154 -18.39 3.31 -6.64
C PHE A 154 -18.55 4.59 -7.47
N GLU A 155 -18.85 4.46 -8.77
CA GLU A 155 -19.13 5.63 -9.63
C GLU A 155 -20.37 6.38 -9.18
N ASN A 156 -21.42 5.68 -8.78
CA ASN A 156 -22.62 6.30 -8.20
C ASN A 156 -22.36 6.99 -6.84
N ALA A 157 -21.34 6.56 -6.11
CA ALA A 157 -20.86 7.21 -4.89
C ALA A 157 -19.97 8.44 -5.17
N GLY A 158 -19.61 8.71 -6.43
CA GLY A 158 -18.84 9.88 -6.85
C GLY A 158 -17.39 9.63 -7.21
N LEU A 159 -16.93 8.37 -7.23
CA LEU A 159 -15.61 8.02 -7.74
C LEU A 159 -15.63 7.98 -9.27
N LYS A 160 -14.72 8.67 -9.92
CA LYS A 160 -14.49 8.50 -11.36
C LYS A 160 -13.43 7.43 -11.60
N LEU A 161 -13.85 6.28 -12.10
CA LEU A 161 -12.95 5.17 -12.42
C LEU A 161 -12.31 5.38 -13.80
N LEU A 162 -10.98 5.38 -13.82
CA LEU A 162 -10.18 5.44 -15.03
C LEU A 162 -9.75 4.01 -15.41
N ARG A 163 -10.59 3.35 -16.20
CA ARG A 163 -10.38 1.98 -16.64
C ARG A 163 -9.78 1.95 -18.05
N ASN A 164 -8.45 2.00 -18.15
CA ASN A 164 -7.73 2.31 -19.38
C ASN A 164 -8.32 3.56 -20.04
N ALA A 165 -8.30 4.66 -19.28
CA ALA A 165 -8.89 5.93 -19.67
C ALA A 165 -8.00 7.09 -19.26
N SER A 166 -8.14 8.21 -19.96
CA SER A 166 -7.46 9.48 -19.66
C SER A 166 -8.49 10.60 -19.56
N GLU A 167 -8.33 11.47 -18.58
CA GLU A 167 -9.17 12.66 -18.40
C GLU A 167 -8.29 13.88 -18.10
N GLU A 168 -8.63 15.03 -18.69
CA GLU A 168 -8.07 16.32 -18.32
C GLU A 168 -8.95 16.96 -17.25
N ILE A 169 -8.35 17.32 -16.12
CA ILE A 169 -9.04 18.01 -15.03
C ILE A 169 -8.47 19.42 -14.85
N ARG A 170 -9.32 20.35 -14.43
CA ARG A 170 -8.91 21.71 -14.10
C ARG A 170 -8.86 21.90 -12.60
N ILE A 171 -7.69 22.34 -12.12
CA ILE A 171 -7.45 22.73 -10.73
C ILE A 171 -6.96 24.18 -10.75
N GLY A 172 -7.82 25.10 -10.38
CA GLY A 172 -7.55 26.52 -10.56
C GLY A 172 -7.32 26.86 -12.03
N ASN A 173 -6.12 27.37 -12.36
CA ASN A 173 -5.72 27.70 -13.73
C ASN A 173 -4.95 26.57 -14.43
N ASP A 174 -4.64 25.50 -13.72
CA ASP A 174 -3.82 24.41 -14.23
C ASP A 174 -4.69 23.31 -14.83
N VAL A 175 -4.18 22.66 -15.87
CA VAL A 175 -4.74 21.45 -16.46
C VAL A 175 -3.84 20.29 -16.07
N ILE A 176 -4.43 19.29 -15.44
CA ILE A 176 -3.76 18.06 -15.05
C ILE A 176 -4.33 16.94 -15.90
N GLN A 177 -3.47 16.22 -16.61
CA GLN A 177 -3.85 15.01 -17.30
C GLN A 177 -3.78 13.82 -16.30
N LEU A 178 -4.92 13.19 -16.06
CA LEU A 178 -5.00 11.95 -15.30
C LEU A 178 -5.12 10.77 -16.24
N ILE A 179 -4.27 9.76 -16.05
CA ILE A 179 -4.31 8.51 -16.80
C ILE A 179 -4.46 7.38 -15.80
N GLY A 180 -5.42 6.50 -16.03
CA GLY A 180 -5.60 5.27 -15.25
C GLY A 180 -5.46 4.05 -16.13
N VAL A 181 -4.63 3.10 -15.72
CA VAL A 181 -4.45 1.82 -16.41
C VAL A 181 -4.82 0.66 -15.51
N GLU A 182 -5.49 -0.33 -16.12
CA GLU A 182 -5.82 -1.60 -15.48
C GLU A 182 -4.82 -2.67 -15.90
N GLY A 183 -4.68 -3.69 -15.06
CA GLY A 183 -3.92 -4.89 -15.37
C GLY A 183 -2.90 -5.26 -14.29
N THR A 184 -2.42 -6.47 -14.44
CA THR A 184 -1.30 -7.03 -13.68
C THR A 184 -0.05 -7.02 -14.56
N THR A 185 1.11 -7.27 -13.98
CA THR A 185 2.38 -7.39 -14.72
C THR A 185 2.32 -8.40 -15.85
N HIS A 186 1.58 -9.49 -15.67
CA HIS A 186 1.39 -10.54 -16.67
C HIS A 186 0.18 -10.31 -17.59
N GLY A 187 -0.82 -9.54 -17.14
CA GLY A 187 -2.07 -9.31 -17.83
C GLY A 187 -2.22 -7.93 -18.46
N PHE A 188 -1.19 -7.08 -18.43
CA PHE A 188 -1.28 -5.69 -18.90
C PHE A 188 -1.75 -5.60 -20.36
N GLU A 189 -1.22 -6.44 -21.24
CA GLU A 189 -1.64 -6.50 -22.65
C GLU A 189 -3.04 -7.11 -22.80
N GLU A 190 -3.31 -8.18 -22.05
CA GLU A 190 -4.60 -8.90 -22.10
C GLU A 190 -5.76 -8.02 -21.64
N TYR A 191 -5.56 -7.19 -20.62
CA TYR A 191 -6.54 -6.19 -20.16
C TYR A 191 -6.59 -4.93 -21.02
N GLY A 192 -5.80 -4.86 -22.08
CA GLY A 192 -5.82 -3.77 -23.06
C GLY A 192 -5.02 -2.54 -22.65
N GLY A 193 -4.26 -2.59 -21.55
CA GLY A 193 -3.45 -1.47 -21.05
C GLY A 193 -2.41 -1.00 -22.07
N ARG A 194 -1.69 -1.92 -22.73
CA ARG A 194 -0.73 -1.60 -23.80
C ARG A 194 -1.42 -0.89 -24.96
N ALA A 195 -2.48 -1.47 -25.47
CA ALA A 195 -3.20 -0.91 -26.63
C ALA A 195 -3.83 0.46 -26.34
N PHE A 196 -4.19 0.72 -25.09
CA PHE A 196 -4.65 2.03 -24.63
C PHE A 196 -3.50 3.03 -24.55
N MET A 197 -2.40 2.67 -23.87
CA MET A 197 -1.26 3.57 -23.68
C MET A 197 -0.59 3.97 -24.99
N ASP A 198 -0.47 3.05 -25.96
CA ASP A 198 0.07 3.32 -27.31
C ASP A 198 -0.75 4.33 -28.10
N LYS A 199 -2.03 4.50 -27.79
CA LYS A 199 -2.94 5.46 -28.41
C LYS A 199 -3.11 6.74 -27.61
N THR A 200 -2.70 6.73 -26.35
CA THR A 200 -2.88 7.86 -25.45
C THR A 200 -1.86 8.95 -25.78
N VAL A 201 -2.36 10.14 -26.08
CA VAL A 201 -1.51 11.32 -26.29
C VAL A 201 -1.27 11.96 -24.91
N ILE A 202 -0.01 11.99 -24.50
CA ILE A 202 0.40 12.69 -23.27
C ILE A 202 0.89 14.08 -23.70
N ASN A 203 0.18 15.11 -23.21
CA ASN A 203 0.51 16.50 -23.52
C ASN A 203 1.76 16.92 -22.72
N PRO A 204 2.90 17.23 -23.38
CA PRO A 204 4.13 17.61 -22.68
C PRO A 204 4.04 18.93 -21.92
N SER A 205 3.04 19.76 -22.23
CA SER A 205 2.82 21.06 -21.56
C SER A 205 1.97 20.95 -20.30
N GLU A 206 1.30 19.83 -20.07
CA GLU A 206 0.44 19.58 -18.93
C GLU A 206 1.11 18.64 -17.93
N TYR A 207 0.77 18.79 -16.65
CA TYR A 207 1.25 17.85 -15.63
C TYR A 207 0.47 16.56 -15.74
N CYS A 208 1.17 15.46 -15.97
CA CYS A 208 0.56 14.15 -16.17
C CYS A 208 0.75 13.25 -14.94
N ILE A 209 -0.35 12.81 -14.36
CA ILE A 209 -0.39 11.80 -13.31
C ILE A 209 -0.88 10.49 -13.90
N LEU A 210 -0.07 9.43 -13.79
CA LEU A 210 -0.39 8.08 -14.24
C LEU A 210 -0.65 7.18 -13.03
N MET A 211 -1.85 6.64 -12.94
CA MET A 211 -2.24 5.69 -11.91
C MET A 211 -2.24 4.26 -12.43
N ALA A 212 -1.57 3.38 -11.69
CA ALA A 212 -1.68 1.92 -11.84
C ALA A 212 -1.57 1.29 -10.46
N HIS A 213 -2.38 0.29 -10.16
CA HIS A 213 -2.38 -0.33 -8.84
C HIS A 213 -1.03 -0.98 -8.51
N ILE A 214 -0.46 -1.75 -9.44
CA ILE A 214 0.76 -2.56 -9.26
C ILE A 214 2.00 -1.77 -9.64
N PRO A 215 2.93 -1.47 -8.70
CA PRO A 215 4.09 -0.64 -8.97
C PRO A 215 5.10 -1.25 -9.96
N ALA A 216 5.19 -2.57 -10.07
CA ALA A 216 6.07 -3.24 -11.02
C ALA A 216 5.74 -2.92 -12.50
N LEU A 217 4.53 -2.45 -12.80
CA LEU A 217 4.16 -1.96 -14.14
C LEU A 217 4.99 -0.73 -14.54
N PHE A 218 5.34 0.14 -13.60
CA PHE A 218 6.10 1.37 -13.87
C PHE A 218 7.55 1.09 -14.27
N ASP A 219 8.12 -0.03 -13.85
CA ASP A 219 9.48 -0.44 -14.21
C ASP A 219 9.54 -1.31 -15.47
N SER A 220 8.41 -1.86 -15.87
CA SER A 220 8.31 -2.77 -17.00
C SER A 220 7.53 -2.15 -18.17
N GLN A 221 6.21 -2.24 -18.14
CA GLN A 221 5.35 -1.89 -19.28
C GLN A 221 5.11 -0.38 -19.42
N LEU A 222 5.17 0.38 -18.32
CA LEU A 222 4.90 1.83 -18.31
C LEU A 222 6.17 2.68 -18.41
N SER A 223 7.36 2.08 -18.30
CA SER A 223 8.64 2.80 -18.34
C SER A 223 8.92 3.54 -19.65
N GLU A 224 8.31 3.13 -20.75
CA GLU A 224 8.50 3.75 -22.06
C GLU A 224 7.64 5.00 -22.30
N TYR A 225 6.59 5.23 -21.50
CA TYR A 225 5.72 6.40 -21.62
C TYR A 225 6.22 7.57 -20.77
N SER A 226 5.89 8.80 -21.22
CA SER A 226 6.34 10.02 -20.55
C SER A 226 5.21 10.59 -19.69
N PHE A 227 5.31 10.45 -18.38
CA PHE A 227 4.44 11.07 -17.37
C PHE A 227 5.30 11.83 -16.36
N ASP A 228 4.71 12.67 -15.52
CA ASP A 228 5.45 13.39 -14.49
C ASP A 228 5.44 12.63 -13.15
N LEU A 229 4.29 12.06 -12.77
CA LEU A 229 4.09 11.39 -11.50
C LEU A 229 3.33 10.07 -11.70
N GLY A 230 3.91 8.97 -11.26
CA GLY A 230 3.26 7.69 -11.09
C GLY A 230 2.69 7.53 -9.68
N ILE A 231 1.51 6.93 -9.56
CA ILE A 231 0.86 6.61 -8.28
C ILE A 231 0.48 5.14 -8.27
N ALA A 232 0.90 4.42 -7.21
CA ALA A 232 0.62 2.99 -7.03
C ALA A 232 0.38 2.61 -5.57
N GLY A 233 -0.11 1.39 -5.35
CA GLY A 233 -0.29 0.74 -4.06
C GLY A 233 0.23 -0.69 -4.04
N HIS A 234 -0.64 -1.67 -3.67
CA HIS A 234 -0.49 -3.11 -3.82
C HIS A 234 0.51 -3.81 -2.88
N VAL A 235 1.69 -3.24 -2.68
CA VAL A 235 2.80 -3.93 -1.99
C VAL A 235 2.78 -3.79 -0.46
N HIS A 236 1.79 -3.10 0.08
CA HIS A 236 1.58 -2.91 1.53
C HIS A 236 2.86 -2.52 2.30
N GLY A 237 3.74 -1.72 1.66
CA GLY A 237 5.02 -1.33 2.24
C GLY A 237 6.00 -2.49 2.48
N GLY A 238 5.78 -3.66 1.86
CA GLY A 238 6.59 -4.86 2.06
C GLY A 238 6.30 -5.59 3.37
N ILE A 239 5.08 -5.45 3.91
CA ILE A 239 4.49 -6.11 5.09
C ILE A 239 5.36 -5.97 6.35
N ILE A 240 6.58 -6.51 6.35
CA ILE A 240 7.56 -6.44 7.44
C ILE A 240 8.73 -5.57 6.97
N ASN A 241 8.98 -4.45 7.66
CA ASN A 241 10.10 -3.58 7.37
C ASN A 241 11.28 -3.85 8.30
N LEU A 242 12.39 -4.25 7.71
CA LEU A 242 13.64 -4.46 8.42
C LEU A 242 14.38 -3.12 8.57
N PRO A 243 14.90 -2.80 9.77
CA PRO A 243 15.74 -1.62 9.93
C PRO A 243 16.89 -1.63 8.93
N PHE A 244 17.11 -0.51 8.24
CA PHE A 244 18.16 -0.29 7.23
C PHE A 244 18.00 -1.01 5.88
N TYR A 245 17.09 -1.99 5.76
CA TYR A 245 16.90 -2.78 4.53
C TYR A 245 15.56 -2.50 3.83
N GLY A 246 14.56 -1.97 4.56
CA GLY A 246 13.22 -1.74 4.02
C GLY A 246 12.34 -2.98 4.05
N GLY A 247 11.41 -3.10 3.11
CA GLY A 247 10.44 -4.19 3.07
C GLY A 247 11.06 -5.55 2.84
N LEU A 248 10.57 -6.53 3.60
CA LEU A 248 11.09 -7.90 3.55
C LEU A 248 10.46 -8.71 2.43
N TYR A 249 9.16 -8.50 2.16
CA TYR A 249 8.41 -9.36 1.25
C TYR A 249 7.24 -8.60 0.60
N SER A 250 7.03 -8.82 -0.69
CA SER A 250 5.78 -8.49 -1.39
C SER A 250 5.25 -9.71 -2.12
N ASP A 251 3.93 -9.75 -2.36
CA ASP A 251 3.31 -10.88 -3.07
C ASP A 251 3.76 -10.93 -4.54
N GLU A 252 4.08 -9.78 -5.16
CA GLU A 252 4.49 -9.69 -6.55
C GLU A 252 5.96 -10.03 -6.79
N GLU A 253 6.87 -9.51 -5.94
CA GLU A 253 8.32 -9.62 -6.16
C GLU A 253 9.01 -10.63 -5.22
N GLY A 254 8.29 -11.18 -4.22
CA GLY A 254 8.86 -12.08 -3.22
C GLY A 254 9.72 -11.37 -2.17
N PHE A 255 10.86 -11.98 -1.78
CA PHE A 255 11.74 -11.44 -0.75
C PHE A 255 12.61 -10.29 -1.25
N PHE A 256 12.73 -9.23 -0.43
CA PHE A 256 13.51 -8.03 -0.71
C PHE A 256 13.08 -7.34 -2.01
N PRO A 257 11.78 -6.99 -2.12
CA PRO A 257 11.24 -6.38 -3.32
C PRO A 257 11.92 -5.04 -3.61
N ARG A 258 12.04 -4.71 -4.91
CA ARG A 258 12.56 -3.42 -5.35
C ARG A 258 11.66 -2.28 -4.91
N PHE A 259 10.35 -2.49 -5.00
CA PHE A 259 9.35 -1.51 -4.62
C PHE A 259 8.69 -1.89 -3.30
N THR A 260 8.62 -0.90 -2.39
CA THR A 260 7.84 -0.98 -1.15
C THR A 260 6.98 0.27 -1.03
N ALA A 261 6.97 0.97 0.11
CA ALA A 261 6.35 2.29 0.18
C ALA A 261 7.38 3.39 0.00
N GLY A 262 6.95 4.55 -0.47
CA GLY A 262 7.79 5.73 -0.58
C GLY A 262 7.83 6.37 -1.96
N LYS A 263 8.75 7.31 -2.13
CA LYS A 263 8.99 8.01 -3.38
C LYS A 263 10.23 7.45 -4.08
N TYR A 264 10.06 7.12 -5.34
CA TYR A 264 11.11 6.61 -6.22
C TYR A 264 11.32 7.54 -7.41
N THR A 265 12.51 7.52 -7.98
CA THR A 265 12.81 8.15 -9.26
C THR A 265 13.05 7.06 -10.28
N LEU A 266 12.27 7.08 -11.36
CA LEU A 266 12.40 6.12 -12.47
C LEU A 266 13.47 6.60 -13.47
N ASP A 267 13.80 5.75 -14.45
CA ASP A 267 14.91 5.95 -15.38
C ASP A 267 14.80 7.28 -16.19
N LYS A 268 13.59 7.69 -16.54
CA LYS A 268 13.36 8.96 -17.27
C LYS A 268 13.15 10.16 -16.34
N GLN A 269 13.57 10.06 -15.09
CA GLN A 269 13.41 11.07 -14.04
C GLN A 269 11.96 11.33 -13.63
N GLN A 270 11.03 10.43 -13.99
CA GLN A 270 9.66 10.49 -13.49
C GLN A 270 9.65 10.14 -12.00
N ALA A 271 8.78 10.79 -11.24
CA ALA A 271 8.52 10.40 -9.86
C ALA A 271 7.53 9.23 -9.84
N LEU A 272 7.72 8.29 -8.91
CA LEU A 272 6.74 7.26 -8.57
C LEU A 272 6.52 7.28 -7.06
N ILE A 273 5.29 7.43 -6.64
CA ILE A 273 4.91 7.34 -5.23
C ILE A 273 4.09 6.07 -5.04
N ILE A 274 4.54 5.24 -4.12
CA ILE A 274 3.91 3.97 -3.76
C ILE A 274 3.42 4.08 -2.33
N SER A 275 2.12 3.91 -2.14
CA SER A 275 1.50 3.91 -0.80
C SER A 275 1.74 2.58 -0.10
N ALA A 276 2.00 2.63 1.22
CA ALA A 276 1.96 1.44 2.07
C ALA A 276 0.53 0.93 2.32
N GLY A 277 -0.47 1.67 1.86
CA GLY A 277 -1.87 1.33 2.06
C GLY A 277 -2.38 1.54 3.48
N LEU A 278 -3.68 1.69 3.61
CA LEU A 278 -4.36 1.89 4.89
C LEU A 278 -4.84 0.58 5.52
N GLY A 279 -5.09 -0.46 4.74
CA GLY A 279 -5.58 -1.76 5.19
C GLY A 279 -4.57 -2.88 5.08
N ASP A 280 -5.04 -4.08 5.37
CA ASP A 280 -4.33 -5.34 5.17
C ASP A 280 -5.28 -6.33 4.52
N SER A 281 -4.87 -6.96 3.43
CA SER A 281 -5.68 -7.97 2.74
C SER A 281 -5.77 -9.30 3.51
N LYS A 282 -4.82 -9.55 4.42
CA LYS A 282 -4.72 -10.78 5.21
C LYS A 282 -4.34 -10.46 6.66
N PRO A 283 -4.88 -11.21 7.64
CA PRO A 283 -4.55 -11.01 9.05
C PRO A 283 -3.13 -11.49 9.42
N PHE A 284 -2.48 -12.26 8.55
CA PHE A 284 -1.16 -12.84 8.79
C PHE A 284 -0.35 -12.96 7.48
N PRO A 285 0.95 -12.62 7.47
CA PRO A 285 1.68 -12.02 8.58
C PRO A 285 1.20 -10.60 8.88
N PRO A 286 1.21 -10.15 10.16
CA PRO A 286 0.86 -8.78 10.52
C PRO A 286 1.95 -7.82 10.04
N ARG A 287 1.58 -6.55 9.85
CA ARG A 287 2.56 -5.48 9.64
C ARG A 287 3.53 -5.41 10.82
N VAL A 288 4.83 -5.33 10.53
CA VAL A 288 5.87 -5.13 11.54
C VAL A 288 6.79 -4.00 11.10
N ASN A 289 6.96 -3.00 11.96
CA ASN A 289 7.70 -1.77 11.66
C ASN A 289 7.24 -1.11 10.34
N ASN A 290 5.94 -1.18 10.07
CA ASN A 290 5.32 -0.76 8.83
C ASN A 290 3.90 -0.26 9.17
N MET A 291 3.77 1.04 9.36
CA MET A 291 2.47 1.66 9.68
C MET A 291 1.63 1.79 8.40
N PRO A 292 0.30 1.59 8.50
CA PRO A 292 -0.61 2.08 7.48
C PRO A 292 -0.39 3.57 7.24
N GLU A 293 -0.58 4.05 6.00
CA GLU A 293 -0.35 5.46 5.70
C GLU A 293 -1.43 6.08 4.82
N LEU A 294 -1.76 7.32 5.14
CA LEU A 294 -2.44 8.27 4.27
C LEU A 294 -1.37 9.10 3.57
N VAL A 295 -1.33 9.07 2.25
CA VAL A 295 -0.31 9.79 1.50
C VAL A 295 -0.82 11.16 1.06
N VAL A 296 0.02 12.17 1.25
CA VAL A 296 -0.18 13.55 0.78
C VAL A 296 0.92 13.88 -0.21
N VAL A 297 0.56 14.32 -1.39
CA VAL A 297 1.49 14.78 -2.42
C VAL A 297 1.25 16.26 -2.69
N ASP A 298 2.22 17.09 -2.36
CA ASP A 298 2.20 18.51 -2.70
C ASP A 298 2.99 18.73 -4.00
N ILE A 299 2.29 19.06 -5.10
CA ILE A 299 2.86 19.42 -6.38
C ILE A 299 3.05 20.94 -6.36
N ASN A 300 4.29 21.37 -6.21
CA ASN A 300 4.64 22.76 -6.05
C ASN A 300 5.04 23.40 -7.38
N ARG A 301 4.67 24.67 -7.57
CA ARG A 301 5.21 25.48 -8.66
C ARG A 301 6.73 25.62 -8.47
N TYR A 302 7.48 25.41 -9.58
CA TYR A 302 8.94 25.65 -9.64
C TYR A 302 9.25 27.15 -9.60
#